data_f8d816e2fe05f5d63a878c449b5690ca
#
_entry.id   f8d816e2fe05f5d63a878c449b5690ca
#
_cell.length_a   1.000
_cell.length_b   1.000
_cell.length_c   1.000
_cell.angle_alpha   90.00
_cell.angle_beta   90.00
_cell.angle_gamma   90.00
#
_symmetry.space_group_name_H-M   'P 1'
#
loop_
_entity.id
_entity.type
_entity.pdbx_description
1 polymer ?
#
loop_
_entity_poly.entity_id
_entity_poly.type
_entity_poly.pdbx_seq_one_letter_code
_entity_poly.pdbx_strand_id
1 'polypeptide(L)'
;MENNYLILNPAPASPDKEQELAILFLDIRDFTGLMESQPEQTVIQVVRRLFTAFNQIVKKFEGKVVEIAGDSLYAVFGLQTELKESVNNAYQAAKVMFQTVNLFNEAYTEPYYGGPLEIGVGLHVGKVFVGEFGLDQAPQLSVMGLPVNIASRLQAQTKELNNDLILSEDAYQLLADDETLVRHQTVKLQGISHEQQVRLAGKPYNTYQDIDYFLAIAG
;
A
#
# COMPACT_ATOMS: atom_id res chain seq x y z
N MET A 1 23.30 -35.38 -29.72
CA MET A 1 23.05 -34.77 -28.40
C MET A 1 21.68 -34.08 -28.52
N GLU A 2 20.65 -34.79 -28.12
CA GLU A 2 19.27 -34.27 -28.15
C GLU A 2 19.09 -33.37 -26.95
N ASN A 3 18.81 -32.07 -27.21
CA ASN A 3 18.42 -31.11 -26.20
C ASN A 3 16.98 -31.42 -25.74
N ASN A 4 16.87 -32.24 -24.70
CA ASN A 4 15.61 -32.37 -23.96
C ASN A 4 15.37 -31.08 -23.13
N TYR A 5 14.77 -30.07 -23.74
CA TYR A 5 14.09 -29.07 -22.98
C TYR A 5 12.86 -29.74 -22.35
N LEU A 6 12.93 -30.02 -21.06
CA LEU A 6 11.76 -30.35 -20.25
C LEU A 6 10.79 -29.14 -20.35
N ILE A 7 9.84 -29.24 -21.28
CA ILE A 7 8.65 -28.44 -21.25
C ILE A 7 7.90 -28.92 -19.99
N LEU A 8 8.11 -28.23 -18.88
CA LEU A 8 7.26 -28.37 -17.72
C LEU A 8 5.87 -27.94 -18.18
N ASN A 9 5.00 -28.90 -18.45
CA ASN A 9 3.58 -28.63 -18.55
C ASN A 9 3.17 -28.17 -17.13
N PRO A 10 2.87 -26.87 -16.92
CA PRO A 10 2.29 -26.47 -15.66
C PRO A 10 0.99 -27.24 -15.49
N ALA A 11 0.76 -27.77 -14.30
CA ALA A 11 -0.57 -28.28 -13.95
C ALA A 11 -1.61 -27.23 -14.37
N PRO A 12 -2.79 -27.62 -14.90
CA PRO A 12 -3.80 -26.66 -15.29
C PRO A 12 -4.16 -25.81 -14.08
N ALA A 13 -3.61 -24.61 -14.03
CA ALA A 13 -4.04 -23.59 -13.08
C ALA A 13 -5.54 -23.36 -13.30
N SER A 14 -6.29 -23.19 -12.24
CA SER A 14 -7.66 -22.68 -12.36
C SER A 14 -7.59 -21.46 -13.28
N PRO A 15 -8.48 -21.32 -14.27
CA PRO A 15 -8.39 -20.20 -15.20
C PRO A 15 -8.44 -18.89 -14.43
N ASP A 16 -7.47 -18.02 -14.70
CA ASP A 16 -7.45 -16.68 -14.13
C ASP A 16 -8.77 -15.97 -14.42
N LYS A 17 -9.38 -15.43 -13.38
CA LYS A 17 -10.64 -14.67 -13.50
C LYS A 17 -10.32 -13.19 -13.60
N GLU A 18 -10.80 -12.53 -14.65
CA GLU A 18 -10.78 -11.08 -14.71
C GLU A 18 -11.80 -10.50 -13.72
N GLN A 19 -11.37 -9.59 -12.87
CA GLN A 19 -12.21 -8.96 -11.84
C GLN A 19 -11.78 -7.51 -11.60
N GLU A 20 -12.74 -6.63 -11.31
CA GLU A 20 -12.44 -5.28 -10.86
C GLU A 20 -12.25 -5.27 -9.34
N LEU A 21 -11.08 -4.80 -8.90
CA LEU A 21 -10.73 -4.75 -7.48
C LEU A 21 -10.25 -3.36 -7.07
N ALA A 22 -10.42 -3.03 -5.79
CA ALA A 22 -9.67 -1.97 -5.16
C ALA A 22 -8.32 -2.54 -4.67
N ILE A 23 -7.25 -1.81 -4.98
CA ILE A 23 -5.87 -2.24 -4.79
C ILE A 23 -5.18 -1.22 -3.91
N LEU A 24 -4.65 -1.69 -2.78
CA LEU A 24 -3.98 -0.88 -1.78
C LEU A 24 -2.51 -1.32 -1.66
N PHE A 25 -1.61 -0.37 -1.85
CA PHE A 25 -0.20 -0.50 -1.48
C PHE A 25 0.09 0.40 -0.28
N LEU A 26 0.85 -0.13 0.67
CA LEU A 26 1.32 0.58 1.85
C LEU A 26 2.82 0.33 2.01
N ASP A 27 3.54 1.34 2.46
CA ASP A 27 4.98 1.28 2.73
C ASP A 27 5.33 2.12 3.96
N ILE A 28 6.33 1.68 4.75
CA ILE A 28 6.83 2.44 5.90
C ILE A 28 7.84 3.47 5.39
N ARG A 29 7.70 4.71 5.83
CA ARG A 29 8.59 5.80 5.46
C ARG A 29 9.97 5.63 6.11
N ASP A 30 11.01 5.90 5.29
CA ASP A 30 12.40 5.89 5.70
C ASP A 30 12.83 4.62 6.48
N PHE A 31 12.28 3.48 6.08
CA PHE A 31 12.58 2.19 6.71
C PHE A 31 14.08 1.86 6.69
N THR A 32 14.78 2.19 5.61
CA THR A 32 16.23 1.99 5.50
C THR A 32 16.96 2.81 6.55
N GLY A 33 16.64 4.09 6.71
CA GLY A 33 17.22 4.94 7.75
C GLY A 33 16.93 4.44 9.16
N LEU A 34 15.71 3.91 9.38
CA LEU A 34 15.36 3.27 10.64
C LEU A 34 16.21 2.02 10.91
N MET A 35 16.44 1.17 9.90
CA MET A 35 17.30 -0.02 10.01
C MET A 35 18.77 0.33 10.26
N GLU A 36 19.26 1.45 9.73
CA GLU A 36 20.63 1.92 9.95
C GLU A 36 20.81 2.54 11.35
N SER A 37 19.79 3.20 11.88
CA SER A 37 19.87 3.96 13.14
C SER A 37 19.49 3.16 14.38
N GLN A 38 18.81 2.02 14.24
CA GLN A 38 18.27 1.23 15.35
C GLN A 38 18.71 -0.24 15.26
N PRO A 39 18.74 -0.99 16.38
CA PRO A 39 19.03 -2.41 16.35
C PRO A 39 18.04 -3.17 15.44
N GLU A 40 18.54 -3.83 14.39
CA GLU A 40 17.73 -4.50 13.37
C GLU A 40 16.64 -5.42 13.94
N GLN A 41 16.96 -6.24 14.96
CA GLN A 41 16.01 -7.15 15.58
C GLN A 41 14.80 -6.40 16.18
N THR A 42 15.03 -5.22 16.70
CA THR A 42 14.01 -4.38 17.30
C THR A 42 13.09 -3.82 16.22
N VAL A 43 13.67 -3.29 15.13
CA VAL A 43 12.92 -2.78 13.97
C VAL A 43 12.06 -3.90 13.37
N ILE A 44 12.64 -5.08 13.15
CA ILE A 44 11.91 -6.25 12.63
C ILE A 44 10.73 -6.64 13.53
N GLN A 45 10.88 -6.62 14.85
CA GLN A 45 9.78 -6.94 15.78
C GLN A 45 8.66 -5.90 15.72
N VAL A 46 9.00 -4.63 15.63
CA VAL A 46 8.07 -3.51 15.48
C VAL A 46 7.25 -3.67 14.19
N VAL A 47 7.92 -3.85 13.07
CA VAL A 47 7.27 -4.03 11.76
C VAL A 47 6.36 -5.25 11.74
N ARG A 48 6.80 -6.38 12.28
CA ARG A 48 5.97 -7.59 12.38
C ARG A 48 4.69 -7.37 13.17
N ARG A 49 4.76 -6.65 14.31
CA ARG A 49 3.56 -6.31 15.11
C ARG A 49 2.62 -5.42 14.33
N LEU A 50 3.16 -4.39 13.68
CA LEU A 50 2.37 -3.45 12.89
C LEU A 50 1.68 -4.15 11.72
N PHE A 51 2.40 -4.97 10.96
CA PHE A 51 1.82 -5.71 9.83
C PHE A 51 0.85 -6.81 10.25
N THR A 52 1.03 -7.38 11.44
CA THR A 52 0.01 -8.27 12.03
C THR A 52 -1.29 -7.50 12.27
N ALA A 53 -1.21 -6.28 12.82
CA ALA A 53 -2.38 -5.42 13.00
C ALA A 53 -3.00 -5.02 11.66
N PHE A 54 -2.19 -4.63 10.66
CA PHE A 54 -2.66 -4.29 9.32
C PHE A 54 -3.39 -5.45 8.64
N ASN A 55 -2.88 -6.68 8.76
CA ASN A 55 -3.55 -7.85 8.23
C ASN A 55 -4.92 -8.09 8.89
N GLN A 56 -5.06 -7.82 10.18
CA GLN A 56 -6.37 -7.91 10.86
C GLN A 56 -7.33 -6.80 10.40
N ILE A 57 -6.80 -5.58 10.17
CA ILE A 57 -7.59 -4.47 9.63
C ILE A 57 -8.09 -4.82 8.22
N VAL A 58 -7.19 -5.27 7.32
CA VAL A 58 -7.56 -5.68 5.96
C VAL A 58 -8.68 -6.73 5.99
N LYS A 59 -8.54 -7.77 6.82
CA LYS A 59 -9.56 -8.81 6.98
C LYS A 59 -10.89 -8.26 7.52
N LYS A 60 -10.85 -7.35 8.49
CA LYS A 60 -12.05 -6.72 9.06
C LYS A 60 -12.86 -5.95 8.02
N PHE A 61 -12.17 -5.37 7.04
CA PHE A 61 -12.78 -4.65 5.91
C PHE A 61 -12.90 -5.52 4.64
N GLU A 62 -13.00 -6.85 4.80
CA GLU A 62 -13.25 -7.82 3.74
C GLU A 62 -12.19 -7.82 2.62
N GLY A 63 -11.00 -7.35 2.94
CA GLY A 63 -9.84 -7.39 2.08
C GLY A 63 -8.99 -8.64 2.28
N LYS A 64 -8.02 -8.81 1.39
CA LYS A 64 -7.02 -9.87 1.44
C LYS A 64 -5.64 -9.28 1.23
N VAL A 65 -4.71 -9.54 2.16
CA VAL A 65 -3.28 -9.28 1.93
C VAL A 65 -2.77 -10.30 0.92
N VAL A 66 -2.22 -9.81 -0.18
CA VAL A 66 -1.66 -10.63 -1.27
C VAL A 66 -0.19 -10.87 -1.00
N GLU A 67 0.54 -9.83 -0.58
CA GLU A 67 1.98 -9.90 -0.38
C GLU A 67 2.44 -8.96 0.75
N ILE A 68 3.49 -9.38 1.46
CA ILE A 68 4.29 -8.55 2.35
C ILE A 68 5.74 -8.72 1.93
N ALA A 69 6.39 -7.64 1.50
CA ALA A 69 7.78 -7.61 1.08
C ALA A 69 8.55 -6.54 1.86
N GLY A 70 9.33 -6.99 2.86
CA GLY A 70 10.06 -6.07 3.74
C GLY A 70 9.13 -5.17 4.54
N ASP A 71 9.16 -3.88 4.23
CA ASP A 71 8.38 -2.80 4.82
C ASP A 71 7.13 -2.43 4.01
N SER A 72 6.87 -3.15 2.93
CA SER A 72 5.72 -2.92 2.05
C SER A 72 4.63 -3.98 2.24
N LEU A 73 3.37 -3.57 2.09
CA LEU A 73 2.19 -4.43 2.12
C LEU A 73 1.34 -4.16 0.87
N TYR A 74 0.93 -5.24 0.20
CA TYR A 74 0.00 -5.22 -0.91
C TYR A 74 -1.28 -5.96 -0.53
N ALA A 75 -2.42 -5.30 -0.64
CA ALA A 75 -3.74 -5.85 -0.33
C ALA A 75 -4.75 -5.51 -1.42
N VAL A 76 -5.77 -6.36 -1.56
CA VAL A 76 -6.89 -6.18 -2.47
C VAL A 76 -8.22 -6.30 -1.74
N PHE A 77 -9.23 -5.60 -2.26
CA PHE A 77 -10.60 -5.61 -1.77
C PHE A 77 -11.55 -5.81 -2.96
N GLY A 78 -12.64 -6.51 -2.75
CA GLY A 78 -13.61 -6.76 -3.82
C GLY A 78 -13.62 -8.19 -4.36
N LEU A 79 -12.89 -9.13 -3.72
CA LEU A 79 -12.94 -10.54 -4.15
C LEU A 79 -14.34 -11.13 -4.00
N GLN A 80 -15.14 -10.62 -3.06
CA GLN A 80 -16.50 -11.11 -2.74
C GLN A 80 -17.53 -9.98 -2.60
N THR A 81 -17.15 -8.72 -2.79
CA THR A 81 -17.99 -7.54 -2.63
C THR A 81 -18.04 -6.72 -3.91
N GLU A 82 -19.06 -5.87 -4.04
CA GLU A 82 -19.20 -4.94 -5.17
C GLU A 82 -18.09 -3.89 -5.18
N LEU A 83 -17.72 -3.37 -6.36
CA LEU A 83 -16.57 -2.46 -6.52
C LEU A 83 -16.69 -1.21 -5.64
N LYS A 84 -17.84 -0.58 -5.58
CA LYS A 84 -18.05 0.62 -4.76
C LYS A 84 -17.83 0.33 -3.27
N GLU A 85 -18.35 -0.78 -2.78
CA GLU A 85 -18.15 -1.23 -1.41
C GLU A 85 -16.66 -1.54 -1.13
N SER A 86 -16.00 -2.23 -2.06
CA SER A 86 -14.58 -2.58 -1.92
C SER A 86 -13.67 -1.36 -1.84
N VAL A 87 -13.96 -0.29 -2.60
CA VAL A 87 -13.21 0.98 -2.51
C VAL A 87 -13.42 1.65 -1.17
N ASN A 88 -14.67 1.71 -0.69
CA ASN A 88 -14.96 2.27 0.63
C ASN A 88 -14.30 1.47 1.75
N ASN A 89 -14.34 0.14 1.67
CA ASN A 89 -13.67 -0.76 2.60
C ASN A 89 -12.14 -0.54 2.60
N ALA A 90 -11.51 -0.43 1.43
CA ALA A 90 -10.08 -0.15 1.31
C ALA A 90 -9.71 1.22 1.90
N TYR A 91 -10.51 2.25 1.63
CA TYR A 91 -10.30 3.59 2.16
C TYR A 91 -10.45 3.63 3.69
N GLN A 92 -11.49 3.01 4.24
CA GLN A 92 -11.66 2.91 5.70
C GLN A 92 -10.55 2.07 6.35
N ALA A 93 -10.11 0.98 5.71
CA ALA A 93 -8.97 0.21 6.17
C ALA A 93 -7.71 1.09 6.27
N ALA A 94 -7.41 1.89 5.25
CA ALA A 94 -6.29 2.83 5.25
C ALA A 94 -6.39 3.82 6.42
N LYS A 95 -7.56 4.42 6.65
CA LYS A 95 -7.78 5.35 7.78
C LYS A 95 -7.52 4.68 9.13
N VAL A 96 -7.98 3.45 9.33
CA VAL A 96 -7.72 2.69 10.57
C VAL A 96 -6.25 2.32 10.69
N MET A 97 -5.54 2.04 9.58
CA MET A 97 -4.09 1.80 9.59
C MET A 97 -3.33 3.05 10.07
N PHE A 98 -3.66 4.26 9.57
CA PHE A 98 -3.06 5.51 10.07
C PHE A 98 -3.31 5.72 11.56
N GLN A 99 -4.55 5.49 12.04
CA GLN A 99 -4.86 5.56 13.47
C GLN A 99 -4.04 4.56 14.28
N THR A 100 -3.86 3.35 13.76
CA THR A 100 -3.05 2.30 14.41
C THR A 100 -1.58 2.71 14.50
N VAL A 101 -1.01 3.31 13.45
CA VAL A 101 0.35 3.84 13.47
C VAL A 101 0.50 4.93 14.52
N ASN A 102 -0.45 5.88 14.60
CA ASN A 102 -0.41 6.94 15.61
C ASN A 102 -0.42 6.38 17.04
N LEU A 103 -1.34 5.45 17.35
CA LEU A 103 -1.37 4.78 18.65
C LEU A 103 -0.10 3.99 18.94
N PHE A 104 0.49 3.40 17.92
CA PHE A 104 1.74 2.67 18.04
C PHE A 104 2.91 3.61 18.30
N ASN A 105 2.93 4.78 17.67
CA ASN A 105 3.93 5.83 17.89
C ASN A 105 3.88 6.31 19.35
N GLU A 106 2.72 6.70 19.84
CA GLU A 106 2.54 7.15 21.22
C GLU A 106 2.99 6.10 22.25
N ALA A 107 2.70 4.82 21.99
CA ALA A 107 2.97 3.75 22.94
C ALA A 107 4.42 3.22 22.90
N TYR A 108 5.07 3.25 21.73
CA TYR A 108 6.33 2.51 21.52
C TYR A 108 7.42 3.29 20.81
N THR A 109 7.14 4.03 19.72
CA THR A 109 8.23 4.55 18.91
C THR A 109 8.77 5.88 19.43
N GLU A 110 7.94 6.82 19.80
CA GLU A 110 8.37 8.10 20.36
C GLU A 110 9.14 7.92 21.67
N PRO A 111 8.67 7.10 22.65
CA PRO A 111 9.41 6.90 23.90
C PRO A 111 10.72 6.14 23.75
N TYR A 112 10.86 5.26 22.76
CA TYR A 112 11.97 4.31 22.68
C TYR A 112 12.88 4.48 21.47
N TYR A 113 12.44 5.13 20.39
CA TYR A 113 13.18 5.20 19.12
C TYR A 113 13.45 6.60 18.61
N GLY A 114 13.00 7.62 19.33
CA GLY A 114 13.35 9.02 19.06
C GLY A 114 12.60 9.66 17.89
N GLY A 115 11.61 8.98 17.31
CA GLY A 115 10.80 9.54 16.24
C GLY A 115 9.62 8.66 15.86
N PRO A 116 8.55 9.25 15.29
CA PRO A 116 7.38 8.51 14.85
C PRO A 116 7.65 7.69 13.59
N LEU A 117 7.02 6.52 13.49
CA LEU A 117 6.86 5.82 12.23
C LEU A 117 5.77 6.51 11.40
N GLU A 118 5.99 6.61 10.12
CA GLU A 118 5.03 7.10 9.15
C GLU A 118 4.81 6.06 8.05
N ILE A 119 3.62 6.05 7.46
CA ILE A 119 3.30 5.16 6.35
C ILE A 119 2.78 5.97 5.16
N GLY A 120 3.01 5.47 3.95
CA GLY A 120 2.43 6.00 2.73
C GLY A 120 1.50 4.98 2.09
N VAL A 121 0.30 5.40 1.68
CA VAL A 121 -0.71 4.53 1.08
C VAL A 121 -1.11 5.03 -0.30
N GLY A 122 -1.09 4.14 -1.29
CA GLY A 122 -1.65 4.34 -2.61
C GLY A 122 -2.87 3.45 -2.83
N LEU A 123 -3.99 4.01 -3.27
CA LEU A 123 -5.24 3.30 -3.55
C LEU A 123 -5.68 3.54 -5.00
N HIS A 124 -5.90 2.47 -5.74
CA HIS A 124 -6.38 2.48 -7.10
C HIS A 124 -7.45 1.40 -7.32
N VAL A 125 -8.22 1.52 -8.39
CA VAL A 125 -9.20 0.52 -8.83
C VAL A 125 -8.94 0.14 -10.27
N GLY A 126 -9.24 -1.10 -10.62
CA GLY A 126 -9.18 -1.53 -12.00
C GLY A 126 -9.34 -3.03 -12.19
N LYS A 127 -9.42 -3.41 -13.46
CA LYS A 127 -9.53 -4.81 -13.88
C LYS A 127 -8.19 -5.51 -13.78
N VAL A 128 -8.19 -6.61 -13.08
CA VAL A 128 -7.00 -7.45 -12.83
C VAL A 128 -7.33 -8.92 -13.06
N PHE A 129 -6.31 -9.71 -13.27
CA PHE A 129 -6.42 -11.16 -13.29
C PHE A 129 -6.17 -11.71 -11.89
N VAL A 130 -7.13 -12.47 -11.39
CA VAL A 130 -7.10 -13.13 -10.09
C VAL A 130 -6.99 -14.62 -10.32
N GLY A 131 -5.96 -15.23 -9.77
CA GLY A 131 -5.68 -16.66 -9.92
C GLY A 131 -4.86 -17.18 -8.76
N GLU A 132 -4.46 -18.42 -8.88
CA GLU A 132 -3.51 -19.06 -7.98
C GLU A 132 -2.20 -19.29 -8.71
N PHE A 133 -1.13 -18.74 -8.19
CA PHE A 133 0.22 -18.92 -8.71
C PHE A 133 1.11 -19.48 -7.63
N GLY A 134 1.91 -20.47 -7.98
CA GLY A 134 2.91 -21.05 -7.08
C GLY A 134 3.83 -21.99 -7.85
N LEU A 135 5.11 -21.93 -7.52
CA LEU A 135 6.12 -22.84 -8.08
C LEU A 135 6.13 -24.19 -7.37
N ASP A 136 5.48 -24.26 -6.20
CA ASP A 136 5.41 -25.44 -5.33
C ASP A 136 3.96 -25.90 -5.12
N GLN A 137 3.77 -26.93 -4.28
CA GLN A 137 2.46 -27.54 -3.97
C GLN A 137 1.50 -26.65 -3.17
N ALA A 138 1.88 -25.42 -2.83
CA ALA A 138 1.05 -24.47 -2.10
C ALA A 138 0.76 -23.23 -2.97
N PRO A 139 -0.26 -23.28 -3.83
CA PRO A 139 -0.64 -22.13 -4.64
C PRO A 139 -1.07 -20.96 -3.75
N GLN A 140 -0.57 -19.77 -4.08
CA GLN A 140 -0.92 -18.54 -3.38
C GLN A 140 -1.80 -17.66 -4.28
N LEU A 141 -2.69 -16.90 -3.65
CA LEU A 141 -3.46 -15.88 -4.36
C LEU A 141 -2.51 -14.95 -5.10
N SER A 142 -2.71 -14.86 -6.40
CA SER A 142 -1.99 -13.93 -7.26
C SER A 142 -2.99 -12.97 -7.90
N VAL A 143 -2.64 -11.70 -7.90
CA VAL A 143 -3.42 -10.65 -8.55
C VAL A 143 -2.48 -9.85 -9.42
N MET A 144 -2.72 -9.87 -10.73
CA MET A 144 -1.83 -9.27 -11.73
C MET A 144 -2.58 -8.36 -12.69
N GLY A 145 -1.91 -7.31 -13.14
CA GLY A 145 -2.44 -6.38 -14.14
C GLY A 145 -1.85 -4.98 -13.99
N LEU A 146 -2.09 -4.15 -15.00
CA LEU A 146 -1.64 -2.76 -14.98
C LEU A 146 -2.13 -1.97 -13.75
N PRO A 147 -3.38 -2.16 -13.25
CA PRO A 147 -3.85 -1.47 -12.04
C PRO A 147 -3.00 -1.73 -10.80
N VAL A 148 -2.40 -2.93 -10.67
CA VAL A 148 -1.48 -3.25 -9.56
C VAL A 148 -0.26 -2.34 -9.62
N ASN A 149 0.33 -2.16 -10.81
CA ASN A 149 1.47 -1.27 -11.01
C ASN A 149 1.10 0.20 -10.74
N ILE A 150 -0.09 0.64 -11.16
CA ILE A 150 -0.56 2.01 -10.88
C ILE A 150 -0.67 2.22 -9.38
N ALA A 151 -1.33 1.34 -8.63
CA ALA A 151 -1.48 1.46 -7.17
C ALA A 151 -0.11 1.53 -6.47
N SER A 152 0.85 0.68 -6.86
CA SER A 152 2.22 0.71 -6.35
C SER A 152 2.91 2.06 -6.65
N ARG A 153 2.74 2.62 -7.85
CA ARG A 153 3.31 3.92 -8.22
C ARG A 153 2.65 5.08 -7.48
N LEU A 154 1.32 5.01 -7.22
CA LEU A 154 0.64 6.00 -6.38
C LEU A 154 1.19 5.99 -4.95
N GLN A 155 1.45 4.81 -4.40
CA GLN A 155 2.11 4.70 -3.09
C GLN A 155 3.48 5.39 -3.11
N ALA A 156 4.32 5.14 -4.12
CA ALA A 156 5.62 5.81 -4.25
C ALA A 156 5.50 7.35 -4.37
N GLN A 157 4.44 7.85 -5.03
CA GLN A 157 4.17 9.30 -5.14
C GLN A 157 3.82 9.97 -3.81
N THR A 158 3.46 9.21 -2.77
CA THR A 158 3.20 9.78 -1.44
C THR A 158 4.39 10.58 -0.93
N LYS A 159 5.61 10.13 -1.23
CA LYS A 159 6.85 10.82 -0.90
C LYS A 159 6.99 12.13 -1.67
N GLU A 160 6.88 12.07 -2.99
CA GLU A 160 7.12 13.20 -3.89
C GLU A 160 6.11 14.33 -3.68
N LEU A 161 4.86 13.95 -3.35
CA LEU A 161 3.75 14.88 -3.15
C LEU A 161 3.56 15.30 -1.68
N ASN A 162 4.41 14.81 -0.78
CA ASN A 162 4.31 15.02 0.65
C ASN A 162 2.88 14.84 1.17
N ASN A 163 2.30 13.66 0.88
CA ASN A 163 0.96 13.31 1.31
C ASN A 163 0.86 11.81 1.58
N ASP A 164 0.42 11.44 2.76
CA ASP A 164 0.47 10.05 3.24
C ASP A 164 -0.59 9.14 2.59
N LEU A 165 -1.63 9.70 1.93
CA LEU A 165 -2.67 8.93 1.23
C LEU A 165 -2.99 9.52 -0.14
N ILE A 166 -2.71 8.76 -1.20
CA ILE A 166 -3.02 9.13 -2.58
C ILE A 166 -4.00 8.12 -3.18
N LEU A 167 -5.10 8.65 -3.72
CA LEU A 167 -6.08 7.88 -4.47
C LEU A 167 -5.99 8.24 -5.96
N SER A 168 -6.22 7.26 -6.84
CA SER A 168 -6.57 7.59 -8.22
C SER A 168 -7.93 8.28 -8.29
N GLU A 169 -8.16 9.07 -9.34
CA GLU A 169 -9.47 9.67 -9.58
C GLU A 169 -10.57 8.62 -9.67
N ASP A 170 -10.31 7.49 -10.35
CA ASP A 170 -11.26 6.39 -10.49
C ASP A 170 -11.70 5.80 -9.13
N ALA A 171 -10.73 5.66 -8.19
CA ALA A 171 -11.04 5.22 -6.84
C ALA A 171 -11.82 6.29 -6.05
N TYR A 172 -11.42 7.55 -6.19
CA TYR A 172 -12.07 8.66 -5.49
C TYR A 172 -13.55 8.82 -5.87
N GLN A 173 -13.89 8.70 -7.15
CA GLN A 173 -15.27 8.81 -7.63
C GLN A 173 -16.21 7.71 -7.10
N LEU A 174 -15.67 6.61 -6.59
CA LEU A 174 -16.45 5.51 -6.00
C LEU A 174 -16.63 5.65 -4.48
N LEU A 175 -16.00 6.64 -3.84
CA LEU A 175 -16.21 6.89 -2.41
C LEU A 175 -17.63 7.38 -2.12
N ALA A 176 -18.18 6.97 -0.98
CA ALA A 176 -19.55 7.28 -0.60
C ALA A 176 -19.73 8.73 -0.12
N ASP A 177 -18.70 9.29 0.54
CA ASP A 177 -18.74 10.62 1.13
C ASP A 177 -17.71 11.53 0.48
N ASP A 178 -18.19 12.56 -0.21
CA ASP A 178 -17.40 13.59 -0.88
C ASP A 178 -17.17 14.82 0.06
N GLU A 179 -17.12 14.59 1.37
CA GLU A 179 -17.05 15.67 2.35
C GLU A 179 -15.68 16.35 2.50
N THR A 180 -14.63 15.80 1.91
CA THR A 180 -13.31 16.41 1.99
C THR A 180 -12.97 17.12 0.68
N LEU A 181 -12.65 18.42 0.77
CA LEU A 181 -11.98 19.17 -0.29
C LEU A 181 -10.59 18.57 -0.52
N VAL A 182 -10.56 17.45 -1.22
CA VAL A 182 -9.35 16.69 -1.52
C VAL A 182 -8.63 17.35 -2.68
N ARG A 183 -7.38 17.73 -2.49
CA ARG A 183 -6.57 18.38 -3.51
C ARG A 183 -6.40 17.45 -4.72
N HIS A 184 -6.82 17.93 -5.89
CA HIS A 184 -6.67 17.25 -7.17
C HIS A 184 -5.32 17.61 -7.80
N GLN A 185 -4.65 16.63 -8.40
CA GLN A 185 -3.38 16.82 -9.09
C GLN A 185 -3.23 15.84 -10.25
N THR A 186 -2.51 16.26 -11.30
CA THR A 186 -2.10 15.40 -12.40
C THR A 186 -0.65 14.99 -12.18
N VAL A 187 -0.37 13.69 -12.29
CA VAL A 187 0.96 13.12 -12.08
C VAL A 187 1.35 12.19 -13.22
N LYS A 188 2.65 12.16 -13.52
CA LYS A 188 3.21 11.17 -14.44
C LYS A 188 3.87 10.06 -13.65
N LEU A 189 3.28 8.87 -13.70
CA LEU A 189 3.80 7.70 -13.02
C LEU A 189 4.88 7.02 -13.86
N GLN A 190 5.94 6.57 -13.20
CA GLN A 190 7.05 5.88 -13.88
C GLN A 190 6.56 4.60 -14.56
N GLY A 191 6.85 4.46 -15.87
CA GLY A 191 6.47 3.30 -16.66
C GLY A 191 5.01 3.28 -17.10
N ILE A 192 4.22 4.30 -16.79
CA ILE A 192 2.85 4.48 -17.27
C ILE A 192 2.85 5.54 -18.39
N SER A 193 2.26 5.20 -19.52
CA SER A 193 2.30 6.04 -20.72
C SER A 193 1.49 7.33 -20.60
N HIS A 194 0.38 7.29 -19.86
CA HIS A 194 -0.54 8.40 -19.69
C HIS A 194 -0.43 9.01 -18.29
N GLU A 195 -0.61 10.33 -18.22
CA GLU A 195 -0.75 11.03 -16.95
C GLU A 195 -1.97 10.51 -16.18
N GLN A 196 -1.84 10.46 -14.86
CA GLN A 196 -2.89 10.00 -13.96
C GLN A 196 -3.44 11.18 -13.17
N GLN A 197 -4.76 11.23 -13.06
CA GLN A 197 -5.45 12.15 -12.16
C GLN A 197 -5.50 11.52 -10.77
N VAL A 198 -5.06 12.27 -9.76
CA VAL A 198 -4.96 11.77 -8.39
C VAL A 198 -5.57 12.73 -7.38
N ARG A 199 -5.97 12.19 -6.25
CA ARG A 199 -6.47 12.93 -5.10
C ARG A 199 -5.54 12.75 -3.90
N LEU A 200 -5.11 13.85 -3.33
CA LEU A 200 -4.28 13.89 -2.12
C LEU A 200 -5.22 13.89 -0.91
N ALA A 201 -5.55 12.69 -0.43
CA ALA A 201 -6.57 12.46 0.59
C ALA A 201 -6.03 12.37 2.02
N GLY A 202 -4.72 12.45 2.16
CA GLY A 202 -4.03 12.32 3.42
C GLY A 202 -3.48 13.63 3.97
N LYS A 203 -2.46 13.50 4.83
CA LYS A 203 -1.76 14.60 5.49
C LYS A 203 -0.31 14.68 5.00
N PRO A 204 0.35 15.85 5.12
CA PRO A 204 1.79 15.93 4.96
C PRO A 204 2.51 15.10 6.02
N TYR A 205 3.67 14.57 5.68
CA TYR A 205 4.55 13.89 6.64
C TYR A 205 5.16 14.87 7.65
N ASN A 206 5.24 14.47 8.91
CA ASN A 206 5.78 15.30 9.98
C ASN A 206 7.30 15.46 9.87
N THR A 207 8.00 14.45 9.38
CA THR A 207 9.46 14.40 9.27
C THR A 207 10.06 15.53 8.42
N TYR A 208 9.29 16.15 7.54
CA TYR A 208 9.75 17.30 6.73
C TYR A 208 9.50 18.66 7.38
N GLN A 209 8.59 18.75 8.35
CA GLN A 209 8.26 20.02 8.99
C GLN A 209 9.28 20.42 10.06
N ASP A 210 9.90 19.44 10.74
CA ASP A 210 10.81 19.72 11.82
C ASP A 210 12.20 20.19 11.33
N ILE A 211 12.69 19.69 10.20
CA ILE A 211 14.00 20.09 9.65
C ILE A 211 14.00 21.55 9.22
N ASP A 212 12.96 22.00 8.49
CA ASP A 212 12.84 23.40 8.05
C ASP A 212 12.65 24.35 9.24
N TYR A 213 11.93 23.93 10.28
CA TYR A 213 11.76 24.67 11.51
C TYR A 213 13.06 24.83 12.29
N PHE A 214 13.84 23.74 12.44
CA PHE A 214 15.13 23.77 13.12
C PHE A 214 16.18 24.54 12.33
N LEU A 215 16.21 24.46 11.02
CA LEU A 215 17.08 25.26 10.17
C LEU A 215 16.73 26.75 10.21
N ALA A 216 15.47 27.10 10.33
CA ALA A 216 15.00 28.48 10.45
C ALA A 216 15.33 29.13 11.82
N ILE A 217 15.52 28.32 12.88
CA ILE A 217 15.90 28.83 14.21
C ILE A 217 17.42 28.88 14.38
N ALA A 218 18.17 28.10 13.62
CA ALA A 218 19.64 28.01 13.70
C ALA A 218 20.40 29.04 12.84
N GLY A 219 19.70 29.83 12.03
CA GLY A 219 20.22 30.95 11.22
C GLY A 219 19.82 32.28 11.80
#